data_ccd7bd911bd4c8320ec83048c46f1fdf
#
_entry.id   ccd7bd911bd4c8320ec83048c46f1fdf
#
_cell.length_a   1.000
_cell.length_b   1.000
_cell.length_c   1.000
_cell.angle_alpha   90.00
_cell.angle_beta   90.00
_cell.angle_gamma   90.00
#
_symmetry.space_group_name_H-M   'P 1'
#
loop_
_entity.id
_entity.type
_entity.pdbx_description
1 polymer ?
#
loop_
_entity_poly.entity_id
_entity_poly.type
_entity_poly.pdbx_seq_one_letter_code
_entity_poly.pdbx_strand_id
1 'polypeptide(L)'
;PEPELAFMLIDGKIVGYTVGNDMSSRAIEGENPLYLPQAKVYDKSLALGPCVSSTNSVPDPQKLFVSMKIYRGGMQSSANLIFEGTANTSQMKRNCEYLADWLQRHNHVPDGTVVLTGTGIIPPPEFTLQKNDIIQIEIENIGKLRNHVTVV
;
A
#
# COMPACT_ATOMS: atom_id res chain seq x y z
N PRO A 1 -7.98 -2.02 -3.66
CA PRO A 1 -6.80 -1.97 -2.79
C PRO A 1 -5.53 -1.90 -3.64
N GLU A 2 -4.57 -1.15 -3.16
CA GLU A 2 -3.25 -1.00 -3.76
C GLU A 2 -2.20 -1.30 -2.67
N PRO A 3 -1.58 -2.50 -2.68
CA PRO A 3 -0.52 -2.83 -1.75
C PRO A 3 0.75 -2.07 -2.10
N GLU A 4 1.30 -1.37 -1.12
CA GLU A 4 2.47 -0.52 -1.31
C GLU A 4 3.51 -0.73 -0.22
N LEU A 5 4.78 -0.72 -0.60
CA LEU A 5 5.82 -0.41 0.36
C LEU A 5 5.62 1.05 0.80
N ALA A 6 5.70 1.30 2.09
CA ALA A 6 5.67 2.66 2.61
C ALA A 6 6.89 2.90 3.51
N PHE A 7 7.39 4.13 3.55
CA PHE A 7 8.50 4.50 4.42
C PHE A 7 8.15 5.69 5.30
N MET A 8 8.74 5.75 6.50
CA MET A 8 8.53 6.83 7.46
C MET A 8 9.71 7.78 7.48
N LEU A 9 9.42 9.08 7.51
CA LEU A 9 10.42 10.15 7.60
C LEU A 9 10.48 10.75 9.01
N ILE A 10 11.70 10.94 9.54
CA ILE A 10 12.02 11.74 10.71
C ILE A 10 13.28 12.54 10.39
N ASP A 11 13.31 13.84 10.70
CA ASP A 11 14.40 14.76 10.33
C ASP A 11 14.77 14.65 8.84
N GLY A 12 13.78 14.47 7.98
CA GLY A 12 13.96 14.31 6.53
C GLY A 12 14.62 12.99 6.10
N LYS A 13 14.85 12.04 7.01
CA LYS A 13 15.50 10.76 6.73
C LYS A 13 14.52 9.60 6.84
N ILE A 14 14.71 8.60 6.01
CA ILE A 14 13.96 7.34 6.12
C ILE A 14 14.44 6.59 7.36
N VAL A 15 13.55 6.36 8.33
CA VAL A 15 13.84 5.64 9.58
C VAL A 15 13.31 4.22 9.59
N GLY A 16 12.41 3.87 8.69
CA GLY A 16 11.86 2.52 8.60
C GLY A 16 10.79 2.38 7.54
N TYR A 17 10.32 1.14 7.39
CA TYR A 17 9.39 0.72 6.36
C TYR A 17 8.16 0.04 6.97
N THR A 18 7.03 0.17 6.31
CA THR A 18 5.77 -0.47 6.69
C THR A 18 4.99 -0.91 5.46
N VAL A 19 3.93 -1.68 5.67
CA VAL A 19 2.99 -2.02 4.60
C VAL A 19 1.91 -0.94 4.54
N GLY A 20 1.65 -0.44 3.33
CA GLY A 20 0.53 0.44 3.03
C GLY A 20 -0.55 -0.27 2.21
N ASN A 21 -1.80 0.13 2.42
CA ASN A 21 -2.92 -0.19 1.55
C ASN A 21 -3.61 1.12 1.16
N ASP A 22 -3.35 1.59 -0.05
CA ASP A 22 -4.02 2.74 -0.65
C ASP A 22 -5.33 2.27 -1.29
N MET A 23 -6.44 2.53 -0.61
CA MET A 23 -7.77 2.13 -1.07
C MET A 23 -8.33 3.16 -2.04
N SER A 24 -8.24 2.86 -3.33
CA SER A 24 -8.64 3.75 -4.40
C SER A 24 -10.04 3.41 -4.93
N SER A 25 -10.83 4.43 -5.24
CA SER A 25 -12.07 4.28 -6.01
C SER A 25 -11.75 4.19 -7.51
N ARG A 26 -11.73 2.98 -8.05
CA ARG A 26 -11.42 2.74 -9.47
C ARG A 26 -12.40 3.44 -10.43
N ALA A 27 -13.67 3.51 -10.07
CA ALA A 27 -14.66 4.17 -10.89
C ALA A 27 -14.35 5.67 -11.03
N ILE A 28 -14.11 6.35 -9.91
CA ILE A 28 -13.78 7.79 -9.90
C ILE A 28 -12.45 8.06 -10.61
N GLU A 29 -11.41 7.26 -10.31
CA GLU A 29 -10.09 7.40 -10.92
C GLU A 29 -10.15 7.24 -12.46
N GLY A 30 -10.96 6.30 -12.94
CA GLY A 30 -11.11 6.02 -14.37
C GLY A 30 -11.93 7.07 -15.15
N GLU A 31 -12.73 7.88 -14.47
CA GLU A 31 -13.52 8.91 -15.14
C GLU A 31 -12.66 10.09 -15.64
N ASN A 32 -11.77 10.59 -14.80
CA ASN A 32 -10.92 11.73 -15.12
C ASN A 32 -9.69 11.78 -14.21
N PRO A 33 -8.47 11.96 -14.74
CA PRO A 33 -7.25 12.11 -13.94
C PRO A 33 -7.31 13.24 -12.89
N LEU A 34 -8.11 14.27 -13.10
CA LEU A 34 -8.32 15.36 -12.14
C LEU A 34 -9.09 14.91 -10.88
N TYR A 35 -9.76 13.75 -10.92
CA TYR A 35 -10.50 13.21 -9.79
C TYR A 35 -9.65 12.32 -8.87
N LEU A 36 -8.35 12.21 -9.15
CA LEU A 36 -7.45 11.38 -8.34
C LEU A 36 -7.50 11.72 -6.83
N PRO A 37 -7.50 12.98 -6.39
CA PRO A 37 -7.65 13.28 -4.96
C PRO A 37 -8.95 12.73 -4.37
N GLN A 38 -10.07 12.85 -5.08
CA GLN A 38 -11.36 12.32 -4.63
C GLN A 38 -11.40 10.78 -4.62
N ALA A 39 -10.71 10.15 -5.55
CA ALA A 39 -10.61 8.70 -5.60
C ALA A 39 -9.79 8.11 -4.44
N LYS A 40 -8.92 8.92 -3.82
CA LYS A 40 -7.94 8.49 -2.81
C LYS A 40 -8.17 9.08 -1.41
N VAL A 41 -8.89 10.20 -1.27
CA VAL A 41 -9.06 10.92 0.00
C VAL A 41 -10.52 10.86 0.45
N TYR A 42 -10.85 9.80 1.17
CA TYR A 42 -12.14 9.57 1.81
C TYR A 42 -11.96 8.78 3.12
N ASP A 43 -13.00 8.68 3.95
CA ASP A 43 -12.92 7.96 5.22
C ASP A 43 -12.43 6.52 5.03
N LYS A 44 -11.42 6.12 5.83
CA LYS A 44 -10.82 4.77 5.80
C LYS A 44 -10.17 4.38 4.47
N SER A 45 -9.77 5.36 3.67
CA SER A 45 -9.09 5.12 2.38
C SER A 45 -7.64 4.64 2.52
N LEU A 46 -7.06 4.71 3.71
CA LEU A 46 -5.66 4.33 3.95
C LEU A 46 -5.54 3.42 5.17
N ALA A 47 -4.74 2.38 5.04
CA ALA A 47 -4.29 1.59 6.17
C ALA A 47 -2.77 1.39 6.14
N LEU A 48 -2.15 1.42 7.32
CA LEU A 48 -0.72 1.21 7.53
C LEU A 48 -0.50 0.14 8.61
N GLY A 49 0.55 -0.64 8.50
CA GLY A 49 0.91 -1.65 9.51
C GLY A 49 1.68 -2.83 8.92
N PRO A 50 1.90 -3.89 9.71
CA PRO A 50 1.52 -4.07 11.12
C PRO A 50 2.42 -3.28 12.09
N CYS A 51 3.62 -2.89 11.65
CA CYS A 51 4.62 -2.14 12.41
C CYS A 51 5.48 -1.32 11.44
N VAL A 52 6.33 -0.48 11.97
CA VAL A 52 7.43 0.15 11.24
C VAL A 52 8.70 -0.68 11.52
N SER A 53 9.18 -1.40 10.51
CA SER A 53 10.45 -2.11 10.56
C SER A 53 11.60 -1.14 10.32
N SER A 54 12.62 -1.16 11.17
CA SER A 54 13.78 -0.25 11.03
C SER A 54 14.53 -0.50 9.71
N THR A 55 15.29 0.49 9.26
CA THR A 55 16.15 0.36 8.08
C THR A 55 17.15 -0.79 8.19
N ASN A 56 17.62 -1.10 9.40
CA ASN A 56 18.52 -2.24 9.64
C ASN A 56 17.84 -3.60 9.42
N SER A 57 16.53 -3.67 9.70
CA SER A 57 15.74 -4.90 9.49
C SER A 57 15.31 -5.09 8.03
N VAL A 58 15.39 -4.03 7.23
CA VAL A 58 15.07 -4.03 5.80
C VAL A 58 16.25 -3.43 5.03
N PRO A 59 17.36 -4.17 4.88
CA PRO A 59 18.61 -3.62 4.33
C PRO A 59 18.53 -3.26 2.86
N ASP A 60 17.63 -3.87 2.10
CA ASP A 60 17.42 -3.56 0.68
C ASP A 60 15.92 -3.43 0.35
N PRO A 61 15.34 -2.23 0.50
CA PRO A 61 13.92 -2.01 0.22
C PRO A 61 13.54 -2.16 -1.26
N GLN A 62 14.54 -2.26 -2.15
CA GLN A 62 14.33 -2.45 -3.61
C GLN A 62 14.32 -3.94 -4.02
N LYS A 63 14.31 -4.89 -3.08
CA LYS A 63 14.29 -6.33 -3.37
C LYS A 63 13.30 -7.12 -2.52
N LEU A 64 12.20 -6.50 -2.14
CA LEU A 64 11.19 -7.13 -1.30
C LEU A 64 10.11 -7.78 -2.15
N PHE A 65 9.73 -9.00 -1.78
CA PHE A 65 8.54 -9.65 -2.33
C PHE A 65 7.29 -9.05 -1.70
N VAL A 66 6.31 -8.73 -2.55
CA VAL A 66 5.01 -8.18 -2.15
C VAL A 66 3.92 -9.12 -2.63
N SER A 67 2.97 -9.45 -1.75
CA SER A 67 1.79 -10.22 -2.12
C SER A 67 0.52 -9.59 -1.57
N MET A 68 -0.57 -9.72 -2.32
CA MET A 68 -1.90 -9.37 -1.87
C MET A 68 -2.86 -10.54 -2.13
N LYS A 69 -3.68 -10.85 -1.13
CA LYS A 69 -4.77 -11.83 -1.21
C LYS A 69 -6.06 -11.19 -0.75
N ILE A 70 -7.15 -11.47 -1.45
CA ILE A 70 -8.48 -11.01 -1.06
C ILE A 70 -9.38 -12.23 -0.87
N TYR A 71 -10.05 -12.28 0.27
CA TYR A 71 -10.94 -13.37 0.67
C TYR A 71 -12.37 -12.86 0.82
N ARG A 72 -13.33 -13.66 0.38
CA ARG A 72 -14.76 -13.44 0.56
C ARG A 72 -15.37 -14.58 1.35
N GLY A 73 -16.15 -14.26 2.40
CA GLY A 73 -16.70 -15.28 3.30
C GLY A 73 -15.72 -15.80 4.35
N GLY A 74 -14.61 -15.09 4.60
CA GLY A 74 -13.60 -15.43 5.60
C GLY A 74 -12.36 -16.14 5.05
N MET A 75 -11.37 -16.39 5.91
CA MET A 75 -10.07 -16.94 5.53
C MET A 75 -9.92 -18.46 5.82
N GLN A 76 -10.98 -19.12 6.23
CA GLN A 76 -10.93 -20.51 6.71
C GLN A 76 -10.74 -21.55 5.59
N SER A 77 -11.03 -21.16 4.36
CA SER A 77 -10.93 -22.07 3.20
C SER A 77 -10.23 -21.38 2.03
N SER A 78 -9.44 -22.13 1.28
CA SER A 78 -8.87 -21.66 0.01
C SER A 78 -9.94 -21.33 -1.04
N ALA A 79 -11.13 -21.93 -0.94
CA ALA A 79 -12.26 -21.60 -1.80
C ALA A 79 -12.77 -20.16 -1.62
N ASN A 80 -12.42 -19.51 -0.52
CA ASN A 80 -12.77 -18.11 -0.23
C ASN A 80 -11.77 -17.09 -0.82
N LEU A 81 -10.65 -17.55 -1.37
CA LEU A 81 -9.67 -16.70 -2.05
C LEU A 81 -10.24 -16.30 -3.41
N ILE A 82 -10.53 -15.01 -3.57
CA ILE A 82 -11.15 -14.46 -4.79
C ILE A 82 -10.19 -13.63 -5.64
N PHE A 83 -9.03 -13.25 -5.08
CA PHE A 83 -7.95 -12.59 -5.81
C PHE A 83 -6.61 -12.86 -5.13
N GLU A 84 -5.58 -13.05 -5.95
CA GLU A 84 -4.19 -13.12 -5.52
C GLU A 84 -3.30 -12.41 -6.55
N GLY A 85 -2.38 -11.59 -6.07
CA GLY A 85 -1.39 -10.91 -6.89
C GLY A 85 -0.04 -10.82 -6.18
N THR A 86 1.03 -10.76 -6.96
CA THR A 86 2.40 -10.64 -6.46
C THR A 86 3.19 -9.63 -7.26
N ALA A 87 4.14 -8.97 -6.61
CA ALA A 87 5.09 -8.04 -7.22
C ALA A 87 6.43 -8.10 -6.46
N ASN A 88 7.42 -7.39 -6.97
CA ASN A 88 8.68 -7.19 -6.27
C ASN A 88 9.08 -5.72 -6.36
N THR A 89 9.56 -5.14 -5.26
CA THR A 89 9.96 -3.73 -5.23
C THR A 89 11.13 -3.41 -6.16
N SER A 90 11.86 -4.42 -6.66
CA SER A 90 12.87 -4.24 -7.72
C SER A 90 12.30 -3.72 -9.05
N GLN A 91 10.98 -3.82 -9.24
CA GLN A 91 10.28 -3.30 -10.40
C GLN A 91 9.96 -1.80 -10.28
N MET A 92 10.17 -1.20 -9.11
CA MET A 92 9.99 0.23 -8.91
C MET A 92 10.99 1.02 -9.75
N LYS A 93 10.50 1.96 -10.56
CA LYS A 93 11.33 2.83 -11.39
C LYS A 93 12.17 3.81 -10.57
N ARG A 94 11.68 4.20 -9.39
CA ARG A 94 12.30 5.15 -8.47
C ARG A 94 12.44 4.51 -7.10
N ASN A 95 13.61 4.67 -6.47
CA ASN A 95 13.86 4.16 -5.13
C ASN A 95 13.24 5.08 -4.06
N CYS A 96 13.22 4.60 -2.82
CA CYS A 96 12.64 5.33 -1.70
C CYS A 96 13.34 6.67 -1.43
N GLU A 97 14.66 6.72 -1.55
CA GLU A 97 15.45 7.94 -1.37
C GLU A 97 15.09 9.00 -2.40
N TYR A 98 14.95 8.61 -3.67
CA TYR A 98 14.50 9.52 -4.72
C TYR A 98 13.12 10.11 -4.44
N LEU A 99 12.18 9.27 -3.96
CA LEU A 99 10.83 9.74 -3.61
C LEU A 99 10.86 10.68 -2.41
N ALA A 100 11.66 10.37 -1.39
CA ALA A 100 11.85 11.23 -0.22
C ALA A 100 12.46 12.58 -0.60
N ASP A 101 13.49 12.60 -1.44
CA ASP A 101 14.13 13.83 -1.94
C ASP A 101 13.14 14.72 -2.69
N TRP A 102 12.32 14.11 -3.58
CA TRP A 102 11.34 14.87 -4.34
C TRP A 102 10.24 15.46 -3.47
N LEU A 103 9.73 14.72 -2.49
CA LEU A 103 8.72 15.19 -1.56
C LEU A 103 9.20 16.41 -0.76
N GLN A 104 10.48 16.41 -0.36
CA GLN A 104 11.05 17.43 0.50
C GLN A 104 11.53 18.70 -0.25
N ARG A 105 11.58 18.65 -1.59
CA ARG A 105 11.99 19.81 -2.40
C ARG A 105 11.03 20.98 -2.23
N HIS A 106 11.52 22.08 -1.66
CA HIS A 106 10.73 23.31 -1.40
C HIS A 106 9.45 23.03 -0.59
N ASN A 107 9.44 21.98 0.23
CA ASN A 107 8.30 21.55 1.01
C ASN A 107 8.71 21.23 2.44
N HIS A 108 7.88 21.64 3.41
CA HIS A 108 8.04 21.23 4.80
C HIS A 108 7.29 19.91 5.03
N VAL A 109 8.04 18.87 5.33
CA VAL A 109 7.50 17.53 5.61
C VAL A 109 7.65 17.25 7.11
N PRO A 110 6.55 17.15 7.88
CA PRO A 110 6.61 16.90 9.30
C PRO A 110 7.21 15.52 9.62
N ASP A 111 7.84 15.42 10.81
CA ASP A 111 8.28 14.14 11.35
C ASP A 111 7.11 13.16 11.54
N GLY A 112 7.36 11.89 11.26
CA GLY A 112 6.33 10.86 11.27
C GLY A 112 5.49 10.79 9.98
N THR A 113 5.80 11.61 8.95
CA THR A 113 5.17 11.45 7.64
C THR A 113 5.48 10.08 7.06
N VAL A 114 4.44 9.38 6.63
CA VAL A 114 4.56 8.10 5.93
C VAL A 114 4.27 8.31 4.44
N VAL A 115 5.20 7.87 3.61
CA VAL A 115 5.12 8.00 2.15
C VAL A 115 4.85 6.64 1.53
N LEU A 116 3.80 6.54 0.74
CA LEU A 116 3.47 5.37 -0.06
C LEU A 116 4.17 5.47 -1.41
N THR A 117 4.70 4.35 -1.90
CA THR A 117 5.65 4.35 -3.04
C THR A 117 5.02 3.96 -4.38
N GLY A 118 3.73 3.68 -4.39
CA GLY A 118 3.03 3.14 -5.55
C GLY A 118 2.95 1.62 -5.55
N THR A 119 2.01 1.09 -6.31
CA THR A 119 1.70 -0.34 -6.36
C THR A 119 2.08 -0.97 -7.70
N GLY A 120 2.44 -2.25 -7.66
CA GLY A 120 2.55 -3.13 -8.83
C GLY A 120 1.45 -4.19 -8.91
N ILE A 121 0.47 -4.16 -7.99
CA ILE A 121 -0.61 -5.16 -7.92
C ILE A 121 -1.95 -4.44 -7.91
N ILE A 122 -2.71 -4.63 -8.96
CA ILE A 122 -4.03 -4.03 -9.12
C ILE A 122 -5.00 -5.13 -9.54
N PRO A 123 -6.12 -5.33 -8.82
CA PRO A 123 -7.19 -6.22 -9.30
C PRO A 123 -7.72 -5.78 -10.67
N PRO A 124 -8.21 -6.71 -11.49
CA PRO A 124 -8.72 -6.38 -12.83
C PRO A 124 -9.93 -5.45 -12.76
N PRO A 125 -10.24 -4.71 -13.84
CA PRO A 125 -11.28 -3.66 -13.83
C PRO A 125 -12.67 -4.15 -13.41
N GLU A 126 -13.00 -5.40 -13.71
CA GLU A 126 -14.30 -6.02 -13.37
C GLU A 126 -14.37 -6.47 -11.90
N PHE A 127 -13.25 -6.46 -11.18
CA PHE A 127 -13.21 -6.87 -9.78
C PHE A 127 -13.82 -5.79 -8.89
N THR A 128 -14.77 -6.18 -8.05
CA THR A 128 -15.40 -5.29 -7.06
C THR A 128 -15.34 -5.90 -5.67
N LEU A 129 -14.85 -5.13 -4.72
CA LEU A 129 -14.89 -5.47 -3.29
C LEU A 129 -16.33 -5.47 -2.78
N GLN A 130 -16.59 -6.33 -1.80
CA GLN A 130 -17.85 -6.37 -1.06
C GLN A 130 -17.60 -6.16 0.44
N LYS A 131 -18.63 -5.69 1.14
CA LYS A 131 -18.59 -5.57 2.60
C LYS A 131 -18.17 -6.90 3.21
N ASN A 132 -17.26 -6.85 4.19
CA ASN A 132 -16.66 -7.99 4.90
C ASN A 132 -15.64 -8.81 4.09
N ASP A 133 -15.28 -8.43 2.87
CA ASP A 133 -14.08 -8.98 2.25
C ASP A 133 -12.87 -8.70 3.14
N ILE A 134 -11.91 -9.59 3.13
CA ILE A 134 -10.65 -9.45 3.87
C ILE A 134 -9.52 -9.27 2.88
N ILE A 135 -8.83 -8.14 2.96
CA ILE A 135 -7.62 -7.86 2.18
C ILE A 135 -6.43 -8.19 3.09
N GLN A 136 -5.57 -9.08 2.64
CA GLN A 136 -4.29 -9.37 3.29
C GLN A 136 -3.16 -8.97 2.37
N ILE A 137 -2.29 -8.10 2.84
CA ILE A 137 -1.06 -7.68 2.16
C ILE A 137 0.11 -8.16 3.00
N GLU A 138 1.11 -8.73 2.35
CA GLU A 138 2.35 -9.15 2.98
C GLU A 138 3.53 -8.60 2.21
N ILE A 139 4.47 -7.98 2.94
CA ILE A 139 5.76 -7.54 2.40
C ILE A 139 6.86 -8.24 3.19
N GLU A 140 7.79 -8.82 2.45
CA GLU A 140 8.95 -9.51 2.99
C GLU A 140 9.71 -8.64 4.02
N ASN A 141 10.15 -9.22 5.12
CA ASN A 141 10.87 -8.58 6.23
C ASN A 141 10.07 -7.50 7.00
N ILE A 142 8.79 -7.24 6.65
CA ILE A 142 7.95 -6.26 7.35
C ILE A 142 6.77 -6.96 8.04
N GLY A 143 6.04 -7.81 7.32
CA GLY A 143 4.93 -8.57 7.89
C GLY A 143 3.63 -8.46 7.10
N LYS A 144 2.51 -8.69 7.80
CA LYS A 144 1.18 -8.82 7.21
C LYS A 144 0.23 -7.76 7.74
N LEU A 145 -0.33 -6.98 6.82
CA LEU A 145 -1.44 -6.06 7.08
C LEU A 145 -2.75 -6.73 6.65
N ARG A 146 -3.78 -6.70 7.50
CA ARG A 146 -5.12 -7.19 7.18
C ARG A 146 -6.16 -6.12 7.40
N ASN A 147 -7.01 -5.93 6.42
CA ASN A 147 -8.10 -4.97 6.47
C ASN A 147 -9.43 -5.66 6.16
N HIS A 148 -10.47 -5.29 6.91
CA HIS A 148 -11.84 -5.66 6.60
C HIS A 148 -12.51 -4.55 5.82
N VAL A 149 -13.11 -4.90 4.68
CA VAL A 149 -13.83 -3.94 3.83
C VAL A 149 -15.13 -3.54 4.51
N THR A 150 -15.32 -2.23 4.66
CA THR A 150 -16.55 -1.62 5.17
C THR A 150 -17.15 -0.69 4.13
N VAL A 151 -18.43 -0.38 4.25
CA VAL A 151 -19.07 0.70 3.50
C VAL A 151 -18.87 2.00 4.29
N VAL A 152 -18.45 3.04 3.62
CA VAL A 152 -18.25 4.41 4.16
C VAL A 152 -19.24 5.34 3.53
#